data_4b32fd5ebf5ae5ae45f1ddb2f1be749a
#
_entry.id   4b32fd5ebf5ae5ae45f1ddb2f1be749a
#
_cell.length_a   1.000
_cell.length_b   1.000
_cell.length_c   1.000
_cell.angle_alpha   90.00
_cell.angle_beta   90.00
_cell.angle_gamma   90.00
#
_symmetry.space_group_name_H-M   'P 1'
#
loop_
_entity.id
_entity.type
_entity.pdbx_description
1 polymer ?
#
loop_
_entity_poly.entity_id
_entity_poly.type
_entity_poly.pdbx_seq_one_letter_code
_entity_poly.pdbx_strand_id
1 'polypeptide(L)'
;MQEKHEGLVEAHTAAPLTIFKKIYPTDYFRRHLEERIREDGRSLDQFRSASLATGILSQPYGSALVRFGEGTLVTAAVHAEVAEPTLERPNEGFVIPNVELPALCSPQYKAGPPGDEAQIMTHYLQMFLNQSGILPCTSLCIETGLSLIHI
;
A
#
# COMPACT_ATOMS: atom_id res chain seq x y z
N MET A 1 32.57 -1.82 -29.78
CA MET A 1 32.49 -0.36 -29.69
C MET A 1 31.09 0.14 -30.14
N GLN A 2 30.03 -0.67 -29.92
CA GLN A 2 28.65 -0.40 -30.38
C GLN A 2 27.59 -0.30 -29.24
N GLU A 3 27.93 -0.64 -28.03
CA GLU A 3 26.95 -0.66 -26.90
C GLU A 3 26.71 0.70 -26.21
N LYS A 4 27.42 1.74 -26.56
CA LYS A 4 27.28 3.07 -25.91
C LYS A 4 26.27 4.02 -26.56
N HIS A 5 25.72 3.64 -27.73
CA HIS A 5 24.79 4.53 -28.46
C HIS A 5 23.30 4.26 -28.17
N GLU A 6 22.92 3.07 -27.72
CA GLU A 6 21.50 2.73 -27.46
C GLU A 6 20.94 3.43 -26.21
N GLY A 7 21.73 3.56 -25.16
CA GLY A 7 21.26 4.19 -23.91
C GLY A 7 21.02 5.71 -24.00
N LEU A 8 21.60 6.38 -24.97
CA LEU A 8 21.41 7.84 -25.17
C LEU A 8 20.16 8.18 -25.98
N VAL A 9 19.67 7.26 -26.79
CA VAL A 9 18.47 7.46 -27.61
C VAL A 9 17.20 7.29 -26.78
N GLU A 10 17.17 6.39 -25.79
CA GLU A 10 16.02 6.20 -24.90
C GLU A 10 15.79 7.39 -23.96
N ALA A 11 16.85 8.01 -23.44
CA ALA A 11 16.72 9.17 -22.55
C ALA A 11 16.14 10.43 -23.24
N HIS A 12 16.38 10.60 -24.54
CA HIS A 12 15.84 11.74 -25.29
C HIS A 12 14.40 11.55 -25.74
N THR A 13 13.91 10.31 -25.82
CA THR A 13 12.54 10.01 -26.26
C THR A 13 11.52 10.10 -25.12
N ALA A 14 11.95 9.89 -23.88
CA ALA A 14 11.07 9.93 -22.71
C ALA A 14 10.60 11.34 -22.31
N ALA A 15 11.43 12.35 -22.50
CA ALA A 15 11.11 13.74 -22.14
C ALA A 15 9.90 14.32 -22.92
N PRO A 16 9.76 14.16 -24.24
CA PRO A 16 8.61 14.67 -24.98
C PRO A 16 7.31 13.93 -24.65
N LEU A 17 7.35 12.64 -24.33
CA LEU A 17 6.17 11.87 -23.92
C LEU A 17 5.59 12.32 -22.57
N THR A 18 6.45 12.65 -21.62
CA THR A 18 6.06 13.17 -20.30
C THR A 18 5.41 14.55 -20.41
N ILE A 19 5.89 15.40 -21.31
CA ILE A 19 5.32 16.70 -21.58
C ILE A 19 3.96 16.55 -22.26
N PHE A 20 3.84 15.68 -23.26
CA PHE A 20 2.59 15.40 -23.94
C PHE A 20 1.50 14.87 -22.99
N LYS A 21 1.85 13.96 -22.10
CA LYS A 21 0.95 13.47 -21.04
C LYS A 21 0.44 14.59 -20.13
N LYS A 22 1.27 15.57 -19.80
CA LYS A 22 0.87 16.71 -18.95
C LYS A 22 -0.04 17.71 -19.67
N ILE A 23 0.18 17.96 -20.96
CA ILE A 23 -0.57 18.95 -21.74
C ILE A 23 -1.89 18.37 -22.28
N TYR A 24 -1.85 17.14 -22.79
CA TYR A 24 -2.98 16.45 -23.41
C TYR A 24 -3.23 15.06 -22.80
N PRO A 25 -3.63 14.96 -21.51
CA PRO A 25 -3.76 13.68 -20.83
C PRO A 25 -4.79 12.77 -21.48
N THR A 26 -5.91 13.31 -21.96
CA THR A 26 -7.00 12.55 -22.59
C THR A 26 -6.56 11.88 -23.89
N ASP A 27 -5.85 12.63 -24.75
CA ASP A 27 -5.37 12.10 -26.03
C ASP A 27 -4.22 11.10 -25.84
N TYR A 28 -3.39 11.35 -24.82
CA TYR A 28 -2.34 10.43 -24.42
C TYR A 28 -2.90 9.06 -24.04
N PHE A 29 -3.89 9.03 -23.11
CA PHE A 29 -4.51 7.79 -22.69
C PHE A 29 -5.36 7.13 -23.78
N ARG A 30 -6.03 7.92 -24.66
CA ARG A 30 -6.77 7.37 -25.80
C ARG A 30 -5.87 6.55 -26.72
N ARG A 31 -4.69 7.05 -27.07
CA ARG A 31 -3.73 6.31 -27.90
C ARG A 31 -3.31 4.99 -27.28
N HIS A 32 -3.01 4.99 -25.98
CA HIS A 32 -2.67 3.75 -25.26
C HIS A 32 -3.83 2.74 -25.27
N LEU A 33 -5.07 3.21 -25.15
CA LEU A 33 -6.26 2.35 -25.23
C LEU A 33 -6.48 1.78 -26.64
N GLU A 34 -6.26 2.57 -27.68
CA GLU A 34 -6.35 2.12 -29.09
C GLU A 34 -5.31 1.04 -29.40
N GLU A 35 -4.10 1.19 -28.88
CA GLU A 35 -3.01 0.22 -29.01
C GLU A 35 -3.15 -0.98 -28.05
N ARG A 36 -4.11 -0.94 -27.11
CA ARG A 36 -4.32 -1.92 -26.03
C ARG A 36 -3.09 -2.18 -25.15
N ILE A 37 -2.24 -1.20 -25.01
CA ILE A 37 -1.02 -1.24 -24.20
C ILE A 37 -1.09 -0.16 -23.12
N ARG A 38 -0.72 -0.49 -21.90
CA ARG A 38 -0.57 0.48 -20.81
C ARG A 38 0.76 1.24 -20.95
N GLU A 39 0.87 2.35 -20.23
CA GLU A 39 2.08 3.19 -20.20
C GLU A 39 3.37 2.43 -19.82
N ASP A 40 3.24 1.38 -19.01
CA ASP A 40 4.32 0.51 -18.57
C ASP A 40 4.53 -0.72 -19.46
N GLY A 41 3.94 -0.75 -20.66
CA GLY A 41 4.10 -1.82 -21.64
C GLY A 41 3.26 -3.08 -21.39
N ARG A 42 2.50 -3.13 -20.29
CA ARG A 42 1.60 -4.26 -20.01
C ARG A 42 0.35 -4.22 -20.90
N SER A 43 -0.24 -5.37 -21.15
CA SER A 43 -1.58 -5.45 -21.74
C SER A 43 -2.64 -4.88 -20.78
N LEU A 44 -3.82 -4.53 -21.29
CA LEU A 44 -4.90 -3.96 -20.47
C LEU A 44 -5.37 -4.92 -19.37
N ASP A 45 -5.36 -6.23 -19.65
CA ASP A 45 -5.83 -7.29 -18.75
C ASP A 45 -4.75 -7.79 -17.77
N GLN A 46 -3.51 -7.33 -17.92
CA GLN A 46 -2.39 -7.78 -17.11
C GLN A 46 -2.26 -6.97 -15.84
N PHE A 47 -2.33 -7.64 -14.67
CA PHE A 47 -1.99 -7.05 -13.39
C PHE A 47 -0.47 -6.84 -13.24
N ARG A 48 -0.09 -5.91 -12.38
CA ARG A 48 1.31 -5.78 -11.97
C ARG A 48 1.73 -6.99 -11.16
N SER A 49 2.97 -7.42 -11.33
CA SER A 49 3.54 -8.49 -10.51
C SER A 49 3.53 -8.09 -9.04
N ALA A 50 3.08 -8.97 -8.18
CA ALA A 50 3.15 -8.80 -6.74
C ALA A 50 4.10 -9.83 -6.15
N SER A 51 4.99 -9.40 -5.28
CA SER A 51 5.83 -10.29 -4.47
C SER A 51 5.54 -10.03 -2.99
N LEU A 52 5.46 -11.12 -2.24
CA LEU A 52 5.16 -11.12 -0.81
C LEU A 52 6.30 -11.82 -0.08
N ALA A 53 6.80 -11.20 0.98
CA ALA A 53 7.70 -11.82 1.94
C ALA A 53 7.13 -11.62 3.34
N THR A 54 7.13 -12.67 4.14
CA THR A 54 6.62 -12.65 5.52
C THR A 54 7.75 -12.83 6.52
N GLY A 55 7.56 -12.36 7.76
CA GLY A 55 8.54 -12.55 8.84
C GLY A 55 9.83 -11.75 8.69
N ILE A 56 9.80 -10.59 8.02
CA ILE A 56 11.01 -9.80 7.74
C ILE A 56 11.48 -9.04 8.99
N LEU A 57 10.55 -8.59 9.81
CA LEU A 57 10.83 -7.88 11.04
C LEU A 57 10.78 -8.87 12.20
N SER A 58 11.77 -8.80 13.08
CA SER A 58 11.89 -9.72 14.21
C SER A 58 11.20 -9.24 15.48
N GLN A 59 10.88 -7.97 15.60
CA GLN A 59 10.27 -7.39 16.80
C GLN A 59 8.73 -7.58 16.87
N PRO A 60 7.96 -7.34 15.78
CA PRO A 60 6.52 -7.51 15.82
C PRO A 60 6.13 -8.99 15.83
N TYR A 61 4.94 -9.31 16.33
CA TYR A 61 4.38 -10.68 16.33
C TYR A 61 4.20 -11.24 14.92
N GLY A 62 3.93 -10.38 13.96
CA GLY A 62 3.87 -10.72 12.55
C GLY A 62 4.30 -9.55 11.69
N SER A 63 4.92 -9.85 10.56
CA SER A 63 5.31 -8.81 9.59
C SER A 63 5.22 -9.34 8.18
N ALA A 64 4.93 -8.45 7.25
CA ALA A 64 4.88 -8.73 5.84
C ALA A 64 5.42 -7.55 5.03
N LEU A 65 6.06 -7.86 3.93
CA LEU A 65 6.50 -6.90 2.93
C LEU A 65 5.85 -7.28 1.61
N VAL A 66 5.15 -6.35 1.03
CA VAL A 66 4.54 -6.51 -0.30
C VAL A 66 5.17 -5.52 -1.26
N ARG A 67 5.71 -6.03 -2.35
CA ARG A 67 6.15 -5.23 -3.47
C ARG A 67 5.17 -5.41 -4.63
N PHE A 68 4.62 -4.31 -5.11
CA PHE A 68 3.65 -4.30 -6.19
C PHE A 68 4.20 -3.52 -7.38
N GLY A 69 4.61 -4.26 -8.41
CA GLY A 69 5.32 -3.69 -9.55
C GLY A 69 6.71 -3.16 -9.17
N GLU A 70 7.15 -2.12 -9.86
CA GLU A 70 8.49 -1.56 -9.66
C GLU A 70 8.55 -0.40 -8.66
N GLY A 71 7.41 0.21 -8.34
CA GLY A 71 7.38 1.45 -7.57
C GLY A 71 6.68 1.42 -6.22
N THR A 72 5.87 0.41 -5.93
CA THR A 72 5.10 0.39 -4.68
C THR A 72 5.62 -0.67 -3.74
N LEU A 73 6.08 -0.24 -2.57
CA LEU A 73 6.53 -1.11 -1.48
C LEU A 73 5.71 -0.79 -0.22
N VAL A 74 5.09 -1.80 0.36
CA VAL A 74 4.32 -1.68 1.59
C VAL A 74 4.88 -2.65 2.61
N THR A 75 5.20 -2.15 3.78
CA THR A 75 5.60 -2.95 4.94
C THR A 75 4.47 -2.91 5.95
N ALA A 76 4.04 -4.06 6.43
CA ALA A 76 3.06 -4.19 7.47
C ALA A 76 3.67 -4.93 8.67
N ALA A 77 3.31 -4.49 9.86
CA ALA A 77 3.70 -5.13 11.12
C ALA A 77 2.49 -5.21 12.03
N VAL A 78 2.43 -6.27 12.84
CA VAL A 78 1.35 -6.49 13.81
C VAL A 78 1.93 -6.55 15.19
N HIS A 79 1.47 -5.65 16.05
CA HIS A 79 1.72 -5.66 17.49
C HIS A 79 0.44 -6.06 18.20
N ALA A 80 0.55 -6.73 19.33
CA ALA A 80 -0.58 -7.11 20.13
C ALA A 80 -0.33 -6.70 21.58
N GLU A 81 -1.31 -6.06 22.18
CA GLU A 81 -1.29 -5.68 23.59
C GLU A 81 -2.56 -6.21 24.27
N VAL A 82 -2.47 -6.40 25.57
CA VAL A 82 -3.61 -6.82 26.38
C VAL A 82 -4.33 -5.57 26.88
N ALA A 83 -5.65 -5.51 26.65
CA ALA A 83 -6.46 -4.40 27.08
C ALA A 83 -7.86 -4.84 27.51
N GLU A 84 -8.53 -3.97 28.25
CA GLU A 84 -9.92 -4.15 28.60
C GLU A 84 -10.81 -3.87 27.38
N PRO A 85 -11.72 -4.80 27.02
CA PRO A 85 -12.66 -4.58 25.94
C PRO A 85 -13.65 -3.48 26.27
N THR A 86 -14.33 -2.97 25.25
CA THR A 86 -15.41 -1.99 25.46
C THR A 86 -16.58 -2.63 26.20
N LEU A 87 -17.25 -1.87 27.07
CA LEU A 87 -18.43 -2.32 27.83
C LEU A 87 -19.56 -2.85 26.93
N GLU A 88 -19.66 -2.34 25.70
CA GLU A 88 -20.65 -2.78 24.73
C GLU A 88 -20.36 -4.20 24.16
N ARG A 89 -19.07 -4.57 24.10
CA ARG A 89 -18.62 -5.84 23.51
C ARG A 89 -17.52 -6.50 24.36
N PRO A 90 -17.89 -7.03 25.54
CA PRO A 90 -16.93 -7.54 26.51
C PRO A 90 -16.19 -8.81 26.06
N ASN A 91 -16.68 -9.49 25.02
CA ASN A 91 -16.12 -10.74 24.50
C ASN A 91 -15.45 -10.58 23.12
N GLU A 92 -15.17 -9.35 22.71
CA GLU A 92 -14.51 -9.06 21.43
C GLU A 92 -13.24 -8.24 21.69
N GLY A 93 -12.16 -8.60 20.99
CA GLY A 93 -11.01 -7.73 20.87
C GLY A 93 -11.21 -6.73 19.75
N PHE A 94 -10.25 -5.85 19.55
CA PHE A 94 -10.32 -4.84 18.49
C PHE A 94 -8.99 -4.67 17.77
N VAL A 95 -9.07 -4.18 16.55
CA VAL A 95 -7.94 -3.91 15.67
C VAL A 95 -7.90 -2.42 15.40
N ILE A 96 -6.75 -1.82 15.66
CA ILE A 96 -6.50 -0.40 15.37
C ILE A 96 -5.43 -0.33 14.29
N PRO A 97 -5.80 -0.20 13.01
CA PRO A 97 -4.80 0.01 11.96
C PRO A 97 -4.27 1.42 12.00
N ASN A 98 -3.01 1.56 11.67
CA ASN A 98 -2.35 2.84 11.46
C ASN A 98 -1.57 2.78 10.15
N VAL A 99 -1.73 3.78 9.29
CA VAL A 99 -0.98 3.92 8.04
C VAL A 99 -0.05 5.11 8.15
N GLU A 100 1.21 4.86 7.89
CA GLU A 100 2.23 5.90 7.88
C GLU A 100 2.79 6.08 6.46
N LEU A 101 2.90 7.32 6.04
CA LEU A 101 3.52 7.73 4.79
C LEU A 101 4.77 8.57 5.10
N PRO A 102 5.91 7.92 5.39
CA PRO A 102 7.12 8.64 5.74
C PRO A 102 7.71 9.40 4.53
N ALA A 103 8.58 10.36 4.81
CA ALA A 103 9.29 11.13 3.78
C ALA A 103 10.10 10.27 2.80
N LEU A 104 10.39 9.02 3.18
CA LEU A 104 11.04 8.03 2.31
C LEU A 104 10.15 7.62 1.12
N CYS A 105 8.83 7.66 1.29
CA CYS A 105 7.89 7.28 0.23
C CYS A 105 7.84 8.33 -0.90
N SER A 106 7.86 9.60 -0.55
CA SER A 106 7.82 10.71 -1.50
C SER A 106 8.31 12.01 -0.85
N PRO A 107 8.96 12.91 -1.62
CA PRO A 107 9.37 14.23 -1.13
C PRO A 107 8.23 15.13 -0.65
N GLN A 108 6.98 14.82 -1.02
CA GLN A 108 5.79 15.56 -0.57
C GLN A 108 5.41 15.26 0.88
N TYR A 109 5.81 14.09 1.42
CA TYR A 109 5.52 13.72 2.80
C TYR A 109 6.58 14.27 3.74
N LYS A 110 6.14 14.94 4.79
CA LYS A 110 7.01 15.53 5.81
C LYS A 110 7.06 14.62 7.03
N ALA A 111 8.18 14.65 7.74
CA ALA A 111 8.27 14.02 9.06
C ALA A 111 7.35 14.76 10.04
N GLY A 112 6.54 14.02 10.78
CA GLY A 112 5.57 14.59 11.73
C GLY A 112 4.32 13.73 11.86
N PRO A 113 3.25 14.28 12.42
CA PRO A 113 1.98 13.57 12.54
C PRO A 113 1.44 13.17 11.16
N PRO A 114 0.64 12.08 11.09
CA PRO A 114 0.09 11.58 9.83
C PRO A 114 -0.75 12.65 9.12
N GLY A 115 -0.46 12.87 7.85
CA GLY A 115 -1.22 13.80 7.01
C GLY A 115 -2.61 13.24 6.63
N ASP A 116 -3.41 14.06 5.96
CA ASP A 116 -4.79 13.73 5.57
C ASP A 116 -4.87 12.44 4.74
N GLU A 117 -3.94 12.24 3.81
CA GLU A 117 -3.88 11.00 2.99
C GLU A 117 -3.69 9.75 3.86
N ALA A 118 -2.77 9.77 4.81
CA ALA A 118 -2.51 8.65 5.71
C ALA A 118 -3.74 8.36 6.60
N GLN A 119 -4.42 9.39 7.07
CA GLN A 119 -5.65 9.25 7.86
C GLN A 119 -6.79 8.64 7.03
N ILE A 120 -6.97 9.08 5.80
CA ILE A 120 -7.96 8.54 4.88
C ILE A 120 -7.67 7.06 4.59
N MET A 121 -6.42 6.70 4.33
CA MET A 121 -6.01 5.30 4.12
C MET A 121 -6.23 4.46 5.37
N THR A 122 -5.91 4.97 6.55
CA THR A 122 -6.18 4.33 7.84
C THR A 122 -7.67 4.04 8.00
N HIS A 123 -8.52 5.02 7.69
CA HIS A 123 -9.98 4.85 7.78
C HIS A 123 -10.49 3.77 6.82
N TYR A 124 -10.04 3.76 5.56
CA TYR A 124 -10.41 2.72 4.61
C TYR A 124 -9.93 1.34 5.04
N LEU A 125 -8.73 1.25 5.57
CA LEU A 125 -8.19 -0.02 6.10
C LEU A 125 -9.02 -0.52 7.28
N GLN A 126 -9.41 0.37 8.19
CA GLN A 126 -10.31 0.05 9.31
C GLN A 126 -11.66 -0.49 8.83
N MET A 127 -12.28 0.20 7.87
CA MET A 127 -13.54 -0.24 7.27
C MET A 127 -13.39 -1.63 6.61
N PHE A 128 -12.32 -1.82 5.86
CA PHE A 128 -12.04 -3.09 5.19
C PHE A 128 -11.88 -4.23 6.18
N LEU A 129 -11.09 -4.06 7.23
CA LEU A 129 -10.86 -5.09 8.25
C LEU A 129 -12.15 -5.44 8.98
N ASN A 130 -12.96 -4.46 9.33
CA ASN A 130 -14.22 -4.67 10.03
C ASN A 130 -15.29 -5.37 9.16
N GLN A 131 -15.34 -5.05 7.86
CA GLN A 131 -16.37 -5.55 6.96
C GLN A 131 -15.99 -6.87 6.28
N SER A 132 -14.70 -7.15 6.10
CA SER A 132 -14.24 -8.32 5.37
C SER A 132 -14.43 -9.65 6.15
N GLY A 133 -14.54 -9.58 7.48
CA GLY A 133 -14.61 -10.76 8.34
C GLY A 133 -13.34 -11.64 8.32
N ILE A 134 -12.24 -11.13 7.75
CA ILE A 134 -10.95 -11.85 7.70
C ILE A 134 -10.44 -12.12 9.11
N LEU A 135 -10.65 -11.18 10.02
CA LEU A 135 -10.24 -11.30 11.42
C LEU A 135 -11.48 -11.27 12.33
N PRO A 136 -11.94 -12.40 12.82
CA PRO A 136 -13.04 -12.42 13.77
C PRO A 136 -12.59 -11.85 15.13
N CYS A 137 -13.14 -10.70 15.53
CA CYS A 137 -12.78 -10.03 16.79
C CYS A 137 -13.02 -10.89 18.02
N THR A 138 -13.92 -11.86 17.93
CA THR A 138 -14.16 -12.85 19.00
C THR A 138 -12.97 -13.75 19.26
N SER A 139 -12.13 -14.03 18.26
CA SER A 139 -10.91 -14.83 18.43
C SER A 139 -9.80 -14.10 19.18
N LEU A 140 -9.91 -12.77 19.32
CA LEU A 140 -8.97 -11.92 20.05
C LEU A 140 -9.33 -11.82 21.56
N CYS A 141 -10.45 -12.37 21.98
CA CYS A 141 -10.84 -12.44 23.39
C CYS A 141 -10.03 -13.53 24.09
N ILE A 142 -9.35 -13.18 25.17
CA ILE A 142 -8.61 -14.14 26.02
C ILE A 142 -9.55 -14.70 27.08
N GLU A 143 -10.23 -13.79 27.78
CA GLU A 143 -11.19 -14.09 28.82
C GLU A 143 -12.22 -12.96 28.87
N THR A 144 -13.38 -13.19 29.46
CA THR A 144 -14.41 -12.16 29.62
C THR A 144 -13.86 -10.96 30.40
N GLY A 145 -13.77 -9.79 29.72
CA GLY A 145 -13.16 -8.59 30.30
C GLY A 145 -11.65 -8.43 30.04
N LEU A 146 -11.04 -9.34 29.27
CA LEU A 146 -9.64 -9.25 28.88
C LEU A 146 -9.48 -9.66 27.41
N SER A 147 -9.07 -8.75 26.57
CA SER A 147 -8.89 -9.01 25.14
C SER A 147 -7.59 -8.47 24.59
N LEU A 148 -7.23 -8.92 23.38
CA LEU A 148 -6.08 -8.39 22.65
C LEU A 148 -6.50 -7.20 21.80
N ILE A 149 -5.64 -6.19 21.81
CA ILE A 149 -5.65 -5.10 20.83
C ILE A 149 -4.53 -5.40 19.83
N HIS A 150 -4.87 -5.41 18.55
CA HIS A 150 -3.89 -5.42 17.47
C HIS A 150 -3.71 -4.00 16.95
N ILE A 151 -2.49 -3.49 17.03
CA ILE A 151 -2.08 -2.17 16.52
C ILE A 151 -1.23 -2.38 15.27
#